data_327f8a6727ad77938aa8ef1c56b0d56c
#
_entry.id   327f8a6727ad77938aa8ef1c56b0d56c
#
_cell.length_a   1.000
_cell.length_b   1.000
_cell.length_c   1.000
_cell.angle_alpha   90.00
_cell.angle_beta   90.00
_cell.angle_gamma   90.00
#
_symmetry.space_group_name_H-M   'P 1'
#
loop_
_entity.id
_entity.type
_entity.pdbx_description
1 polymer ?
#
loop_
_entity_poly.entity_id
_entity_poly.type
_entity_poly.pdbx_seq_one_letter_code
_entity_poly.pdbx_strand_id
1 'polypeptide(L)'
;SDLRLEGRHMGKGVMNQIVKNDVYTDFLALGTFKNVDDLVRDTTQTLWNDIKNHPDFDDFWKERDARTSCYNLKPAILVVGGLYDSEDCYGAWNLYKAIKEQSPDTDLYLTFGPWWHGAWTVRGFQGFGNLYFGKSTSAYYMDKIEYPFFRYFLEGKGEKPKHKVNIFHTRSEERRVG
;
A
#
# COMPACT_ATOMS: atom_id res chain seq x y z
N SER A 1 -14.96 7.09 2.59
CA SER A 1 -15.22 6.79 1.15
C SER A 1 -14.73 7.92 0.27
N ASP A 2 -14.76 9.16 0.73
CA ASP A 2 -14.44 10.35 -0.06
C ASP A 2 -12.96 10.58 -0.23
N LEU A 3 -12.12 10.25 0.76
CA LEU A 3 -10.66 10.35 0.67
C LEU A 3 -10.06 9.54 -0.50
N ARG A 4 -10.69 8.41 -0.83
CA ARG A 4 -10.25 7.58 -1.95
C ARG A 4 -10.59 8.18 -3.31
N LEU A 5 -11.69 8.93 -3.39
CA LEU A 5 -12.10 9.64 -4.60
C LEU A 5 -11.27 10.92 -4.78
N GLU A 6 -11.02 11.66 -3.72
CA GLU A 6 -10.16 12.85 -3.71
C GLU A 6 -8.71 12.51 -4.06
N GLY A 7 -8.15 11.42 -3.51
CA GLY A 7 -6.83 10.93 -3.87
C GLY A 7 -6.70 10.55 -5.35
N ARG A 8 -7.76 9.98 -5.96
CA ARG A 8 -7.78 9.71 -7.41
C ARG A 8 -7.83 10.98 -8.25
N HIS A 9 -8.54 12.00 -7.79
CA HIS A 9 -8.59 13.29 -8.48
C HIS A 9 -7.24 14.01 -8.40
N MET A 10 -6.61 14.01 -7.23
CA MET A 10 -5.31 14.63 -7.07
C MET A 10 -4.22 13.90 -7.88
N GLY A 11 -4.21 12.56 -7.85
CA GLY A 11 -3.24 11.77 -8.62
C GLY A 11 -3.30 12.00 -10.12
N LYS A 12 -4.50 12.12 -10.70
CA LYS A 12 -4.65 12.36 -12.15
C LYS A 12 -4.56 13.83 -12.54
N GLY A 13 -5.10 14.74 -11.75
CA GLY A 13 -5.14 16.16 -12.06
C GLY A 13 -3.77 16.84 -11.89
N VAL A 14 -3.20 16.75 -10.71
CA VAL A 14 -1.94 17.43 -10.37
C VAL A 14 -0.76 16.81 -11.10
N MET A 15 -0.63 15.48 -11.08
CA MET A 15 0.46 14.78 -11.75
C MET A 15 0.48 15.01 -13.26
N ASN A 16 -0.68 14.99 -13.92
CA ASN A 16 -0.76 15.27 -15.37
C ASN A 16 -0.42 16.72 -15.72
N GLN A 17 -0.50 17.65 -14.78
CA GLN A 17 -0.08 19.04 -14.99
C GLN A 17 1.42 19.20 -14.78
N ILE A 18 2.04 18.41 -13.91
CA ILE A 18 3.47 18.44 -13.60
C ILE A 18 4.25 17.61 -14.64
N VAL A 19 3.85 16.33 -14.82
CA VAL A 19 4.61 15.38 -15.63
C VAL A 19 4.15 15.43 -17.08
N LYS A 20 5.00 15.99 -17.94
CA LYS A 20 4.80 16.11 -19.40
C LYS A 20 5.73 15.24 -20.20
N ASN A 21 6.95 15.03 -19.72
CA ASN A 21 7.98 14.25 -20.38
C ASN A 21 8.33 13.01 -19.57
N ASP A 22 9.04 13.21 -18.48
CA ASP A 22 9.34 12.16 -17.50
C ASP A 22 9.32 12.73 -16.08
N VAL A 23 9.03 11.84 -15.12
CA VAL A 23 8.83 12.21 -13.72
C VAL A 23 10.06 12.91 -13.13
N TYR A 24 11.26 12.37 -13.39
CA TYR A 24 12.49 12.92 -12.79
C TYR A 24 12.78 14.33 -13.29
N THR A 25 12.82 14.50 -14.62
CA THR A 25 13.15 15.77 -15.25
C THR A 25 12.14 16.86 -14.91
N ASP A 26 10.85 16.51 -14.94
CA ASP A 26 9.77 17.47 -14.69
C ASP A 26 9.72 17.90 -13.23
N PHE A 27 9.92 16.97 -12.27
CA PHE A 27 10.02 17.34 -10.85
C PHE A 27 11.30 18.12 -10.53
N LEU A 28 12.42 17.80 -11.17
CA LEU A 28 13.64 18.58 -11.01
C LEU A 28 13.45 20.03 -11.51
N ALA A 29 12.80 20.21 -12.65
CA ALA A 29 12.48 21.51 -13.22
C ALA A 29 11.46 22.30 -12.37
N LEU A 30 10.53 21.61 -11.72
CA LEU A 30 9.58 22.23 -10.80
C LEU A 30 10.27 22.91 -9.61
N GLY A 31 11.35 22.31 -9.10
CA GLY A 31 12.10 22.79 -7.95
C GLY A 31 11.39 22.47 -6.63
N THR A 32 10.68 23.43 -6.03
CA THR A 32 9.98 23.22 -4.76
C THR A 32 8.49 22.95 -4.96
N PHE A 33 7.87 22.23 -4.02
CA PHE A 33 6.42 21.98 -4.05
C PHE A 33 5.57 23.26 -4.03
N LYS A 34 6.11 24.38 -3.55
CA LYS A 34 5.45 25.69 -3.63
C LYS A 34 5.11 26.07 -5.07
N ASN A 35 5.93 25.66 -6.02
CA ASN A 35 5.74 25.99 -7.45
C ASN A 35 4.60 25.17 -8.09
N VAL A 36 4.09 24.14 -7.41
CA VAL A 36 2.93 23.37 -7.87
C VAL A 36 1.68 24.25 -7.97
N ASP A 37 1.51 25.21 -7.08
CA ASP A 37 0.35 26.11 -7.09
C ASP A 37 0.23 26.93 -8.38
N ASP A 38 1.36 27.28 -8.98
CA ASP A 38 1.38 28.00 -10.26
C ASP A 38 0.92 27.11 -11.44
N LEU A 39 1.04 25.80 -11.28
CA LEU A 39 0.66 24.79 -12.28
C LEU A 39 -0.77 24.27 -12.06
N VAL A 40 -1.20 24.15 -10.81
CA VAL A 40 -2.51 23.63 -10.45
C VAL A 40 -3.54 24.76 -10.50
N ARG A 41 -4.26 24.86 -11.61
CA ARG A 41 -5.28 25.89 -11.84
C ARG A 41 -6.59 25.63 -11.08
N ASP A 42 -6.78 24.42 -10.60
CA ASP A 42 -7.98 24.04 -9.86
C ASP A 42 -7.78 24.25 -8.36
N THR A 43 -8.29 25.37 -7.86
CA THR A 43 -8.25 25.72 -6.43
C THR A 43 -9.22 24.91 -5.55
N THR A 44 -10.03 24.06 -6.15
CA THR A 44 -11.01 23.19 -5.42
C THR A 44 -10.38 21.87 -4.94
N GLN A 45 -9.09 21.66 -5.16
CA GLN A 45 -8.37 20.44 -4.73
C GLN A 45 -8.13 20.46 -3.22
N THR A 46 -9.12 19.97 -2.47
CA THR A 46 -9.11 19.99 -1.00
C THR A 46 -7.89 19.28 -0.42
N LEU A 47 -7.57 18.07 -0.88
CA LEU A 47 -6.43 17.31 -0.36
C LEU A 47 -5.09 18.01 -0.62
N TRP A 48 -4.90 18.67 -1.76
CA TRP A 48 -3.69 19.44 -2.02
C TRP A 48 -3.56 20.63 -1.06
N ASN A 49 -4.66 21.32 -0.81
CA ASN A 49 -4.70 22.42 0.15
C ASN A 49 -4.42 21.94 1.58
N ASP A 50 -4.99 20.79 1.97
CA ASP A 50 -4.73 20.15 3.27
C ASP A 50 -3.26 19.81 3.45
N ILE A 51 -2.60 19.21 2.45
CA ILE A 51 -1.15 18.92 2.49
C ILE A 51 -0.32 20.20 2.67
N LYS A 52 -0.68 21.29 1.99
CA LYS A 52 0.04 22.57 2.13
C LYS A 52 -0.17 23.22 3.50
N ASN A 53 -1.37 23.16 4.01
CA ASN A 53 -1.74 23.78 5.28
C ASN A 53 -1.24 22.95 6.48
N HIS A 54 -1.03 21.66 6.29
CA HIS A 54 -0.57 20.70 7.30
C HIS A 54 0.66 19.92 6.82
N PRO A 55 1.83 20.61 6.65
CA PRO A 55 3.04 19.99 6.10
C PRO A 55 3.69 19.00 7.07
N ASP A 56 3.37 19.10 8.35
CA ASP A 56 3.86 18.23 9.41
C ASP A 56 2.74 17.29 9.90
N PHE A 57 3.12 16.22 10.62
CA PHE A 57 2.16 15.29 11.24
C PHE A 57 1.54 15.93 12.50
N ASP A 58 0.68 16.92 12.27
CA ASP A 58 -0.07 17.66 13.28
C ASP A 58 -1.40 16.96 13.67
N ASP A 59 -2.24 17.66 14.44
CA ASP A 59 -3.52 17.09 14.92
C ASP A 59 -4.51 16.82 13.78
N PHE A 60 -4.42 17.56 12.68
CA PHE A 60 -5.22 17.29 11.49
C PHE A 60 -4.97 15.88 10.93
N TRP A 61 -3.70 15.45 10.83
CA TRP A 61 -3.34 14.12 10.36
C TRP A 61 -3.56 13.05 11.42
N LYS A 62 -3.33 13.37 12.71
CA LYS A 62 -3.55 12.42 13.81
C LYS A 62 -5.01 11.99 13.93
N GLU A 63 -5.95 12.92 13.75
CA GLU A 63 -7.38 12.61 13.76
C GLU A 63 -7.81 11.68 12.61
N ARG A 64 -7.05 11.68 11.51
CA ARG A 64 -7.28 10.86 10.31
C ARG A 64 -6.49 9.55 10.30
N ASP A 65 -5.66 9.34 11.28
CA ASP A 65 -4.83 8.15 11.41
C ASP A 65 -5.63 6.95 11.94
N ALA A 66 -6.00 6.04 11.05
CA ALA A 66 -6.74 4.83 11.40
C ALA A 66 -6.03 3.95 12.45
N ARG A 67 -4.71 4.09 12.61
CA ARG A 67 -3.92 3.32 13.58
C ARG A 67 -4.28 3.65 15.02
N THR A 68 -4.86 4.81 15.28
CA THR A 68 -5.29 5.22 16.61
C THR A 68 -6.64 4.60 17.04
N SER A 69 -7.32 3.88 16.12
CA SER A 69 -8.69 3.38 16.31
C SER A 69 -8.82 1.87 16.04
N CYS A 70 -7.73 1.12 16.25
CA CYS A 70 -7.69 -0.32 15.98
C CYS A 70 -8.10 -1.18 17.20
N TYR A 71 -8.97 -0.69 18.07
CA TYR A 71 -9.40 -1.39 19.28
C TYR A 71 -10.59 -2.32 19.03
N ASN A 72 -10.58 -3.48 19.72
CA ASN A 72 -11.70 -4.44 19.75
C ASN A 72 -12.18 -4.89 18.37
N LEU A 73 -11.28 -5.01 17.43
CA LEU A 73 -11.61 -5.48 16.08
C LEU A 73 -12.09 -6.93 16.14
N LYS A 74 -13.23 -7.19 15.52
CA LYS A 74 -13.87 -8.52 15.51
C LYS A 74 -13.62 -9.32 14.22
N PRO A 75 -13.57 -8.67 13.03
CA PRO A 75 -13.28 -9.40 11.79
C PRO A 75 -11.89 -9.98 11.77
N ALA A 76 -11.71 -11.09 11.05
CA ALA A 76 -10.37 -11.52 10.63
C ALA A 76 -9.78 -10.51 9.64
N ILE A 77 -8.52 -10.20 9.80
CA ILE A 77 -7.85 -9.13 9.03
C ILE A 77 -6.59 -9.69 8.34
N LEU A 78 -6.51 -9.46 7.04
CA LEU A 78 -5.31 -9.72 6.25
C LEU A 78 -4.75 -8.37 5.75
N VAL A 79 -3.65 -7.93 6.35
CA VAL A 79 -2.90 -6.76 5.88
C VAL A 79 -1.97 -7.19 4.76
N VAL A 80 -2.02 -6.49 3.64
CA VAL A 80 -1.20 -6.79 2.45
C VAL A 80 -0.42 -5.55 2.05
N GLY A 81 0.86 -5.72 1.74
CA GLY A 81 1.70 -4.63 1.30
C GLY A 81 2.79 -5.06 0.32
N GLY A 82 3.36 -4.09 -0.37
CA GLY A 82 4.45 -4.27 -1.30
C GLY A 82 5.77 -3.74 -0.75
N LEU A 83 6.85 -4.51 -0.91
CA LEU A 83 8.21 -4.07 -0.52
C LEU A 83 8.76 -2.96 -1.42
N TYR A 84 8.20 -2.84 -2.64
CA TYR A 84 8.52 -1.79 -3.60
C TYR A 84 7.40 -0.76 -3.74
N ASP A 85 6.48 -0.74 -2.78
CA ASP A 85 5.42 0.26 -2.71
C ASP A 85 6.00 1.58 -2.16
N SER A 86 6.04 2.61 -2.99
CA SER A 86 6.54 3.92 -2.60
C SER A 86 5.53 4.74 -1.80
N GLU A 87 4.25 4.32 -1.79
CA GLU A 87 3.18 5.05 -1.11
C GLU A 87 2.89 4.44 0.28
N ASP A 88 2.63 3.14 0.36
CA ASP A 88 2.01 2.52 1.52
C ASP A 88 2.86 1.46 2.24
N CYS A 89 4.12 1.29 1.90
CA CYS A 89 4.96 0.30 2.59
C CYS A 89 5.01 0.56 4.11
N TYR A 90 5.24 1.80 4.53
CA TYR A 90 5.24 2.21 5.93
C TYR A 90 3.84 2.05 6.57
N GLY A 91 2.79 2.46 5.87
CA GLY A 91 1.42 2.44 6.37
C GLY A 91 0.95 1.03 6.70
N ALA A 92 1.15 0.08 5.79
CA ALA A 92 0.74 -1.32 5.97
C ALA A 92 1.44 -1.98 7.16
N TRP A 93 2.78 -1.78 7.33
CA TRP A 93 3.52 -2.28 8.47
C TRP A 93 3.03 -1.73 9.80
N ASN A 94 2.78 -0.44 9.87
CA ASN A 94 2.36 0.21 11.12
C ASN A 94 0.90 -0.06 11.44
N LEU A 95 0.04 -0.23 10.43
CA LEU A 95 -1.33 -0.70 10.65
C LEU A 95 -1.34 -2.10 11.27
N TYR A 96 -0.54 -3.04 10.74
CA TYR A 96 -0.41 -4.37 11.33
C TYR A 96 0.04 -4.31 12.78
N LYS A 97 1.06 -3.48 13.11
CA LYS A 97 1.53 -3.30 14.49
C LYS A 97 0.43 -2.74 15.39
N ALA A 98 -0.25 -1.69 14.95
CA ALA A 98 -1.31 -1.06 15.72
C ALA A 98 -2.46 -2.03 16.03
N ILE A 99 -2.88 -2.83 15.04
CA ILE A 99 -3.92 -3.85 15.25
C ILE A 99 -3.42 -4.92 16.25
N LYS A 100 -2.18 -5.38 16.09
CA LYS A 100 -1.62 -6.40 16.98
C LYS A 100 -1.57 -5.95 18.43
N GLU A 101 -1.28 -4.67 18.67
CA GLU A 101 -1.19 -4.08 20.02
C GLU A 101 -2.57 -3.80 20.61
N GLN A 102 -3.49 -3.24 19.81
CA GLN A 102 -4.79 -2.75 20.28
C GLN A 102 -5.89 -3.83 20.24
N SER A 103 -5.71 -4.87 19.43
CA SER A 103 -6.65 -5.98 19.27
C SER A 103 -5.93 -7.33 19.23
N PRO A 104 -5.28 -7.75 20.34
CA PRO A 104 -4.43 -8.95 20.37
C PRO A 104 -5.17 -10.24 20.08
N ASP A 105 -6.47 -10.30 20.36
CA ASP A 105 -7.32 -11.46 20.13
C ASP A 105 -7.85 -11.59 18.69
N THR A 106 -7.58 -10.60 17.84
CA THR A 106 -8.02 -10.59 16.44
C THR A 106 -7.25 -11.61 15.61
N ASP A 107 -7.95 -12.31 14.72
CA ASP A 107 -7.32 -13.14 13.69
C ASP A 107 -6.60 -12.27 12.67
N LEU A 108 -5.39 -11.86 13.00
CA LEU A 108 -4.58 -10.93 12.25
C LEU A 108 -3.51 -11.67 11.44
N TYR A 109 -3.45 -11.34 10.15
CA TYR A 109 -2.49 -11.87 9.19
C TYR A 109 -1.79 -10.74 8.46
N LEU A 110 -0.55 -11.00 8.01
CA LEU A 110 0.27 -10.07 7.24
C LEU A 110 0.87 -10.77 6.04
N THR A 111 0.84 -10.13 4.89
CA THR A 111 1.58 -10.58 3.71
C THR A 111 2.31 -9.41 3.06
N PHE A 112 3.62 -9.56 2.85
CA PHE A 112 4.43 -8.63 2.08
C PHE A 112 5.14 -9.35 0.94
N GLY A 113 4.95 -8.84 -0.27
CA GLY A 113 5.59 -9.35 -1.48
C GLY A 113 6.40 -8.30 -2.23
N PRO A 114 7.12 -8.70 -3.27
CA PRO A 114 7.95 -7.81 -4.07
C PRO A 114 7.10 -7.02 -5.06
N TRP A 115 6.12 -6.29 -4.55
CA TRP A 115 5.09 -5.61 -5.32
C TRP A 115 5.23 -4.10 -5.23
N TRP A 116 4.89 -3.40 -6.32
CA TRP A 116 4.52 -1.98 -6.26
C TRP A 116 3.07 -1.85 -5.76
N HIS A 117 2.58 -0.64 -5.63
CA HIS A 117 1.23 -0.34 -5.15
C HIS A 117 0.14 -1.10 -5.92
N GLY A 118 -0.53 -2.03 -5.26
CA GLY A 118 -1.61 -2.84 -5.85
C GLY A 118 -1.17 -4.01 -6.74
N ALA A 119 0.13 -4.26 -6.95
CA ALA A 119 0.56 -5.32 -7.86
C ALA A 119 0.18 -6.73 -7.42
N TRP A 120 -0.12 -6.95 -6.14
CA TRP A 120 -0.68 -8.23 -5.65
C TRP A 120 -2.03 -8.57 -6.27
N THR A 121 -2.77 -7.59 -6.82
CA THR A 121 -4.04 -7.80 -7.55
C THR A 121 -3.84 -8.08 -9.02
N VAL A 122 -2.64 -7.93 -9.55
CA VAL A 122 -2.31 -8.16 -10.97
C VAL A 122 -1.86 -9.61 -11.14
N ARG A 123 -2.78 -10.49 -11.57
CA ARG A 123 -2.45 -11.90 -11.80
C ARG A 123 -1.36 -12.01 -12.87
N GLY A 124 -0.30 -12.74 -12.53
CA GLY A 124 0.85 -12.91 -13.43
C GLY A 124 2.03 -11.98 -13.16
N PHE A 125 2.00 -11.17 -12.10
CA PHE A 125 3.13 -10.33 -11.72
C PHE A 125 4.37 -11.17 -11.40
N GLN A 126 5.43 -11.00 -12.19
CA GLN A 126 6.64 -11.82 -12.13
C GLN A 126 7.93 -11.02 -11.97
N GLY A 127 7.86 -9.70 -12.00
CA GLY A 127 9.05 -8.88 -11.92
C GLY A 127 8.76 -7.40 -11.80
N PHE A 128 9.79 -6.62 -11.51
CA PHE A 128 9.74 -5.18 -11.38
C PHE A 128 11.01 -4.56 -11.94
N GLY A 129 10.88 -3.72 -12.97
CA GLY A 129 12.01 -3.16 -13.69
C GLY A 129 12.89 -4.29 -14.26
N ASN A 130 14.15 -4.31 -13.87
CA ASN A 130 15.14 -5.33 -14.27
C ASN A 130 15.13 -6.58 -13.37
N LEU A 131 14.27 -6.63 -12.35
CA LEU A 131 14.16 -7.74 -11.42
C LEU A 131 13.15 -8.76 -11.91
N TYR A 132 13.55 -10.00 -12.05
CA TYR A 132 12.67 -11.12 -12.39
C TYR A 132 12.63 -12.13 -11.24
N PHE A 133 11.45 -12.51 -10.80
CA PHE A 133 11.25 -13.37 -9.63
C PHE A 133 11.05 -14.85 -9.97
N GLY A 134 11.19 -15.22 -11.22
CA GLY A 134 11.09 -16.60 -11.71
C GLY A 134 9.66 -17.13 -11.81
N LYS A 135 8.76 -16.73 -10.91
CA LYS A 135 7.36 -17.15 -10.87
C LYS A 135 6.45 -15.97 -10.55
N SER A 136 5.17 -16.12 -10.88
CA SER A 136 4.18 -15.12 -10.50
C SER A 136 3.96 -15.11 -8.98
N THR A 137 4.47 -14.07 -8.33
CA THR A 137 4.34 -13.87 -6.89
C THR A 137 2.90 -13.49 -6.51
N SER A 138 2.21 -12.72 -7.34
CA SER A 138 0.82 -12.35 -7.13
C SER A 138 -0.13 -13.53 -7.30
N ALA A 139 0.07 -14.39 -8.31
CA ALA A 139 -0.74 -15.59 -8.46
C ALA A 139 -0.58 -16.54 -7.27
N TYR A 140 0.65 -16.70 -6.76
CA TYR A 140 0.88 -17.48 -5.55
C TYR A 140 0.13 -16.88 -4.35
N TYR A 141 0.22 -15.57 -4.16
CA TYR A 141 -0.49 -14.87 -3.10
C TYR A 141 -2.00 -15.11 -3.19
N MET A 142 -2.60 -14.85 -4.37
CA MET A 142 -4.03 -15.04 -4.58
C MET A 142 -4.47 -16.49 -4.31
N ASP A 143 -3.75 -17.47 -4.86
CA ASP A 143 -4.18 -18.87 -4.82
C ASP A 143 -3.84 -19.57 -3.50
N LYS A 144 -2.78 -19.15 -2.79
CA LYS A 144 -2.26 -19.84 -1.60
C LYS A 144 -2.46 -19.09 -0.29
N ILE A 145 -2.75 -17.80 -0.33
CA ILE A 145 -2.91 -16.97 0.86
C ILE A 145 -4.28 -16.29 0.88
N GLU A 146 -4.58 -15.45 -0.12
CA GLU A 146 -5.80 -14.66 -0.14
C GLU A 146 -7.06 -15.51 -0.27
N TYR A 147 -7.15 -16.36 -1.29
CA TYR A 147 -8.30 -17.23 -1.50
C TYR A 147 -8.56 -18.19 -0.32
N PRO A 148 -7.57 -18.90 0.24
CA PRO A 148 -7.76 -19.70 1.45
C PRO A 148 -8.22 -18.91 2.66
N PHE A 149 -7.70 -17.67 2.86
CA PHE A 149 -8.14 -16.79 3.93
C PHE A 149 -9.63 -16.45 3.82
N PHE A 150 -10.09 -15.95 2.67
CA PHE A 150 -11.49 -15.61 2.48
C PHE A 150 -12.40 -16.83 2.53
N ARG A 151 -11.98 -17.94 1.94
CA ARG A 151 -12.75 -19.18 1.97
C ARG A 151 -12.99 -19.68 3.38
N TYR A 152 -11.99 -19.60 4.24
CA TYR A 152 -12.15 -20.01 5.64
C TYR A 152 -13.02 -19.03 6.42
N PHE A 153 -12.71 -17.74 6.40
CA PHE A 153 -13.38 -16.77 7.26
C PHE A 153 -14.76 -16.33 6.76
N LEU A 154 -15.03 -16.37 5.46
CA LEU A 154 -16.32 -15.96 4.91
C LEU A 154 -17.25 -17.14 4.60
N GLU A 155 -16.69 -18.26 4.10
CA GLU A 155 -17.50 -19.41 3.70
C GLU A 155 -17.52 -20.54 4.75
N GLY A 156 -16.65 -20.50 5.76
CA GLY A 156 -16.48 -21.59 6.73
C GLY A 156 -15.91 -22.86 6.11
N LYS A 157 -15.17 -22.77 5.01
CA LYS A 157 -14.64 -23.92 4.26
C LYS A 157 -13.11 -23.91 4.24
N GLY A 158 -12.53 -25.12 4.17
CA GLY A 158 -11.09 -25.32 4.15
C GLY A 158 -10.48 -25.28 5.55
N GLU A 159 -9.16 -25.10 5.61
CA GLU A 159 -8.41 -25.02 6.86
C GLU A 159 -8.10 -23.57 7.24
N LYS A 160 -8.07 -23.30 8.54
CA LYS A 160 -7.62 -21.99 9.04
C LYS A 160 -6.18 -21.76 8.60
N PRO A 161 -5.86 -20.56 8.03
CA PRO A 161 -4.50 -20.28 7.60
C PRO A 161 -3.50 -20.41 8.76
N LYS A 162 -2.46 -21.24 8.57
CA LYS A 162 -1.49 -21.58 9.62
C LYS A 162 -0.47 -20.47 9.88
N HIS A 163 -0.05 -19.81 8.81
CA HIS A 163 1.00 -18.77 8.90
C HIS A 163 0.39 -17.38 9.03
N LYS A 164 0.61 -16.77 10.18
CA LYS A 164 0.13 -15.40 10.46
C LYS A 164 0.91 -14.33 9.68
N VAL A 165 2.15 -14.61 9.31
CA VAL A 165 3.03 -13.68 8.58
C VAL A 165 3.67 -14.41 7.39
N ASN A 166 3.52 -13.83 6.21
CA ASN A 166 4.09 -14.30 4.97
C ASN A 166 4.93 -13.19 4.34
N ILE A 167 6.23 -13.41 4.21
CA ILE A 167 7.16 -12.46 3.58
C ILE A 167 7.83 -13.17 2.39
N PHE A 168 7.67 -12.59 1.20
CA PHE A 168 8.31 -13.08 0.00
C PHE A 168 9.79 -12.67 -0.02
N HIS A 169 10.66 -13.64 -0.16
CA HIS A 169 12.09 -13.38 -0.37
C HIS A 169 12.40 -13.24 -1.86
N THR A 170 13.09 -12.18 -2.23
CA THR A 170 13.47 -11.87 -3.63
C THR A 170 14.84 -12.41 -4.01
N ARG A 171 15.38 -13.38 -3.26
CA ARG A 171 16.67 -14.00 -3.59
C ARG A 171 16.55 -14.84 -4.85
N SER A 172 17.48 -14.64 -5.79
CA SER A 172 17.70 -15.56 -6.91
C SER A 172 18.08 -16.95 -6.39
N GLU A 173 17.66 -18.01 -7.07
CA GLU A 173 17.98 -19.40 -6.69
C GLU A 173 19.49 -19.69 -6.69
N GLU A 174 20.28 -18.92 -7.39
CA GLU A 174 21.75 -19.04 -7.44
C GLU A 174 22.48 -18.84 -6.10
N ARG A 175 21.83 -18.34 -5.06
CA ARG A 175 22.40 -18.22 -3.71
C ARG A 175 21.97 -19.31 -2.73
N ARG A 176 21.34 -20.37 -3.19
CA ARG A 176 20.99 -21.53 -2.36
C ARG A 176 22.07 -22.59 -2.27
N VAL A 177 23.26 -22.34 -2.82
CA VAL A 177 24.40 -23.24 -2.74
C VAL A 177 25.47 -22.56 -1.88
N GLY A 178 25.39 -22.80 -0.57
CA GLY A 178 26.37 -22.34 0.39
C GLY A 178 25.91 -22.67 1.79
#